data_4c85b1df39e458e4bf4ec5ef59a6e389
#
_entry.id   4c85b1df39e458e4bf4ec5ef59a6e389
#
_cell.length_a   1.000
_cell.length_b   1.000
_cell.length_c   1.000
_cell.angle_alpha   90.00
_cell.angle_beta   90.00
_cell.angle_gamma   90.00
#
_symmetry.space_group_name_H-M   'P 1'
#
loop_
_entity.id
_entity.type
_entity.pdbx_description
1 polymer ?
#
loop_
_entity_poly.entity_id
_entity_poly.type
_entity_poly.pdbx_seq_one_letter_code
_entity_poly.pdbx_strand_id
1 'polypeptide(L)'
;MIGSAAATAGLFVAPLLGEAAVKEAAAKTVADPNAIPISLNVNGKLHQLRLDPRTTLLDALREHLDLTGAKKGCDQGACGACTVLVDGRRINSCLTLAAMNVGKKIVTIEGLTAEGKLHPVQAAFIRHDGFQCGYCTSGQICSAFTVIKEGHAHSDDEIREWMSGNVCRCGCYIGIVQAVKEARDASI
;
A
#
# COMPACT_ATOMS: atom_id res chain seq x y z
N MET A 1 0.04 -12.17 79.27
CA MET A 1 0.21 -11.38 78.03
C MET A 1 0.40 -12.37 76.86
N ILE A 2 -0.64 -12.54 76.07
CA ILE A 2 -0.69 -13.55 75.01
C ILE A 2 -0.46 -12.81 73.66
N GLY A 3 0.67 -13.04 73.00
CA GLY A 3 0.96 -12.48 71.72
C GLY A 3 0.52 -13.44 70.60
N SER A 4 -0.51 -13.05 69.82
CA SER A 4 -0.96 -13.78 68.64
C SER A 4 -0.11 -13.41 67.43
N ALA A 5 0.61 -14.38 66.86
CA ALA A 5 1.28 -14.26 65.58
C ALA A 5 0.29 -14.63 64.46
N ALA A 6 -0.08 -13.67 63.63
CA ALA A 6 -0.86 -13.90 62.43
C ALA A 6 0.09 -14.32 61.26
N ALA A 7 -0.06 -15.54 60.80
CA ALA A 7 0.62 -16.04 59.60
C ALA A 7 -0.20 -15.65 58.37
N THR A 8 0.31 -14.74 57.53
CA THR A 8 -0.25 -14.43 56.23
C THR A 8 0.27 -15.42 55.19
N ALA A 9 -0.60 -16.35 54.81
CA ALA A 9 -0.33 -17.22 53.67
C ALA A 9 -0.48 -16.43 52.37
N GLY A 10 0.63 -16.10 51.73
CA GLY A 10 0.65 -15.52 50.39
C GLY A 10 0.28 -16.57 49.35
N LEU A 11 -0.88 -16.42 48.69
CA LEU A 11 -1.20 -17.20 47.48
C LEU A 11 -0.33 -16.68 46.31
N PHE A 12 0.67 -17.44 45.96
CA PHE A 12 1.35 -17.25 44.69
C PHE A 12 0.44 -17.80 43.56
N VAL A 13 -0.25 -16.89 42.84
CA VAL A 13 -0.88 -17.22 41.55
C VAL A 13 0.20 -17.17 40.49
N ALA A 14 0.70 -18.32 40.11
CA ALA A 14 1.56 -18.43 38.92
C ALA A 14 0.74 -18.10 37.66
N PRO A 15 1.22 -17.20 36.77
CA PRO A 15 0.54 -17.01 35.49
C PRO A 15 0.73 -18.27 34.64
N LEU A 16 -0.37 -18.96 34.38
CA LEU A 16 -0.46 -19.96 33.31
C LEU A 16 -0.31 -19.23 31.96
N LEU A 17 0.92 -18.98 31.56
CA LEU A 17 1.24 -18.64 30.19
C LEU A 17 1.03 -19.90 29.35
N GLY A 18 -0.20 -20.16 28.98
CA GLY A 18 -0.51 -21.06 27.88
C GLY A 18 0.05 -20.41 26.60
N GLU A 19 1.25 -20.83 26.20
CA GLU A 19 1.69 -20.68 24.81
C GLU A 19 0.72 -21.46 23.94
N ALA A 20 -0.37 -20.78 23.53
CA ALA A 20 -1.13 -21.20 22.40
C ALA A 20 -0.19 -21.06 21.19
N ALA A 21 0.52 -22.13 20.87
CA ALA A 21 1.17 -22.29 19.58
C ALA A 21 0.07 -22.09 18.52
N VAL A 22 -0.01 -20.91 17.96
CA VAL A 22 -0.76 -20.65 16.75
C VAL A 22 -0.10 -21.52 15.68
N LYS A 23 -0.65 -22.71 15.49
CA LYS A 23 -0.34 -23.52 14.32
C LYS A 23 -0.73 -22.67 13.14
N GLU A 24 0.25 -22.05 12.52
CA GLU A 24 0.15 -21.46 11.21
C GLU A 24 -0.42 -22.57 10.29
N ALA A 25 -1.71 -22.44 10.02
CA ALA A 25 -2.37 -23.29 9.05
C ALA A 25 -1.75 -22.92 7.70
N ALA A 26 -0.70 -23.63 7.32
CA ALA A 26 -0.20 -23.60 5.95
C ALA A 26 -1.40 -23.96 5.06
N ALA A 27 -2.02 -22.93 4.49
CA ALA A 27 -3.03 -23.12 3.46
C ALA A 27 -2.37 -24.02 2.43
N LYS A 28 -2.92 -25.22 2.24
CA LYS A 28 -2.53 -26.10 1.14
C LYS A 28 -2.89 -25.35 -0.13
N THR A 29 -1.94 -24.56 -0.63
CA THR A 29 -2.02 -24.01 -1.97
C THR A 29 -2.06 -25.19 -2.92
N VAL A 30 -3.26 -25.46 -3.45
CA VAL A 30 -3.39 -26.40 -4.57
C VAL A 30 -2.47 -25.86 -5.65
N ALA A 31 -1.47 -26.63 -6.03
CA ALA A 31 -0.51 -26.21 -7.05
C ALA A 31 -1.29 -25.97 -8.34
N ASP A 32 -1.36 -24.70 -8.78
CA ASP A 32 -1.99 -24.37 -10.05
C ASP A 32 -1.15 -25.01 -11.17
N PRO A 33 -1.73 -25.93 -11.95
CA PRO A 33 -1.00 -26.61 -13.04
C PRO A 33 -0.55 -25.63 -14.14
N ASN A 34 -1.17 -24.45 -14.23
CA ASN A 34 -0.85 -23.42 -15.21
C ASN A 34 0.19 -22.41 -14.68
N ALA A 35 0.59 -22.52 -13.40
CA ALA A 35 1.50 -21.56 -12.80
C ALA A 35 2.87 -21.56 -13.47
N ILE A 36 3.27 -20.40 -14.00
CA ILE A 36 4.59 -20.14 -14.59
C ILE A 36 5.50 -19.42 -13.60
N PRO A 37 6.84 -19.58 -13.69
CA PRO A 37 7.77 -18.80 -12.89
C PRO A 37 7.78 -17.35 -13.37
N ILE A 38 7.63 -16.40 -12.44
CA ILE A 38 7.62 -14.96 -12.70
C ILE A 38 8.55 -14.28 -11.70
N SER A 39 9.41 -13.38 -12.17
CA SER A 39 10.32 -12.59 -11.35
C SER A 39 9.91 -11.11 -11.41
N LEU A 40 9.50 -10.53 -10.28
CA LEU A 40 9.08 -9.13 -10.18
C LEU A 40 10.05 -8.35 -9.30
N ASN A 41 10.52 -7.19 -9.79
CA ASN A 41 11.28 -6.24 -8.98
C ASN A 41 10.32 -5.22 -8.37
N VAL A 42 9.96 -5.42 -7.10
CA VAL A 42 9.00 -4.56 -6.39
C VAL A 42 9.71 -3.87 -5.23
N ASN A 43 9.63 -2.54 -5.20
CA ASN A 43 10.24 -1.70 -4.17
C ASN A 43 11.74 -1.98 -3.98
N GLY A 44 12.46 -2.25 -5.09
CA GLY A 44 13.89 -2.55 -5.09
C GLY A 44 14.24 -3.99 -4.69
N LYS A 45 13.27 -4.84 -4.38
CA LYS A 45 13.46 -6.25 -4.03
C LYS A 45 12.96 -7.16 -5.14
N LEU A 46 13.78 -8.17 -5.49
CA LEU A 46 13.41 -9.19 -6.45
C LEU A 46 12.61 -10.30 -5.79
N HIS A 47 11.41 -10.55 -6.29
CA HIS A 47 10.50 -11.59 -5.82
C HIS A 47 10.34 -12.67 -6.87
N GLN A 48 10.60 -13.93 -6.48
CA GLN A 48 10.37 -15.09 -7.33
C GLN A 48 9.02 -15.70 -6.98
N LEU A 49 8.13 -15.75 -7.94
CA LEU A 49 6.75 -16.22 -7.76
C LEU A 49 6.42 -17.30 -8.77
N ARG A 50 5.41 -18.11 -8.46
CA ARG A 50 4.75 -18.99 -9.42
C ARG A 50 3.29 -18.58 -9.50
N LEU A 51 2.88 -18.02 -10.64
CA LEU A 51 1.55 -17.43 -10.81
C LEU A 51 0.89 -17.97 -12.08
N ASP A 52 -0.43 -18.07 -12.06
CA ASP A 52 -1.21 -18.19 -13.30
C ASP A 52 -0.87 -16.99 -14.21
N PRO A 53 -0.57 -17.20 -15.49
CA PRO A 53 -0.22 -16.10 -16.41
C PRO A 53 -1.29 -15.01 -16.54
N ARG A 54 -2.54 -15.32 -16.15
CA ARG A 54 -3.67 -14.37 -16.13
C ARG A 54 -3.72 -13.51 -14.87
N THR A 55 -2.86 -13.79 -13.88
CA THR A 55 -2.82 -13.01 -12.62
C THR A 55 -2.48 -11.56 -12.91
N THR A 56 -3.35 -10.63 -12.44
CA THR A 56 -3.10 -9.20 -12.57
C THR A 56 -1.90 -8.79 -11.70
N LEU A 57 -1.25 -7.67 -12.04
CA LEU A 57 -0.21 -7.13 -11.18
C LEU A 57 -0.79 -6.76 -9.80
N LEU A 58 -2.03 -6.26 -9.73
CA LEU A 58 -2.69 -5.95 -8.48
C LEU A 58 -2.82 -7.18 -7.58
N ASP A 59 -3.30 -8.31 -8.13
CA ASP A 59 -3.43 -9.54 -7.37
C ASP A 59 -2.07 -10.12 -6.95
N ALA A 60 -1.07 -10.06 -7.83
CA ALA A 60 0.30 -10.46 -7.49
C ALA A 60 0.84 -9.67 -6.29
N LEU A 61 0.64 -8.35 -6.26
CA LEU A 61 1.08 -7.49 -5.17
C LEU A 61 0.34 -7.80 -3.87
N ARG A 62 -0.98 -7.92 -3.92
CA ARG A 62 -1.83 -8.06 -2.72
C ARG A 62 -1.87 -9.47 -2.14
N GLU A 63 -2.09 -10.47 -3.01
CA GLU A 63 -2.40 -11.84 -2.57
C GLU A 63 -1.15 -12.73 -2.50
N HIS A 64 -0.06 -12.34 -3.17
CA HIS A 64 1.17 -13.13 -3.19
C HIS A 64 2.37 -12.44 -2.55
N LEU A 65 2.36 -11.11 -2.42
CA LEU A 65 3.45 -10.35 -1.80
C LEU A 65 3.03 -9.59 -0.54
N ASP A 66 1.77 -9.71 -0.10
CA ASP A 66 1.18 -9.03 1.06
C ASP A 66 1.32 -7.48 1.01
N LEU A 67 1.55 -6.91 -0.18
CA LEU A 67 1.61 -5.47 -0.40
C LEU A 67 0.20 -4.91 -0.64
N THR A 68 -0.54 -4.74 0.45
CA THR A 68 -1.97 -4.43 0.43
C THR A 68 -2.29 -2.94 0.28
N GLY A 69 -1.28 -2.08 0.13
CA GLY A 69 -1.44 -0.64 -0.05
C GLY A 69 -2.19 -0.28 -1.33
N ALA A 70 -1.84 -0.87 -2.48
CA ALA A 70 -2.65 -0.76 -3.68
C ALA A 70 -4.01 -1.46 -3.48
N LYS A 71 -5.12 -0.79 -3.81
CA LYS A 71 -6.47 -1.26 -3.47
C LYS A 71 -7.25 -1.75 -4.69
N LYS A 72 -7.98 -2.86 -4.52
CA LYS A 72 -8.93 -3.39 -5.51
C LYS A 72 -10.28 -2.68 -5.35
N GLY A 73 -10.47 -1.55 -6.06
CA GLY A 73 -11.73 -0.81 -6.05
C GLY A 73 -12.68 -1.31 -7.14
N CYS A 74 -12.52 -0.82 -8.38
CA CYS A 74 -13.39 -1.19 -9.50
C CYS A 74 -12.95 -2.45 -10.25
N ASP A 75 -11.68 -2.81 -10.16
CA ASP A 75 -11.02 -3.93 -10.87
C ASP A 75 -11.16 -3.88 -12.42
N GLN A 76 -11.38 -2.67 -12.96
CA GLN A 76 -11.61 -2.43 -14.38
C GLN A 76 -10.99 -1.12 -14.89
N GLY A 77 -9.99 -0.58 -14.17
CA GLY A 77 -9.22 0.61 -14.59
C GLY A 77 -9.91 1.95 -14.43
N ALA A 78 -11.12 2.02 -13.83
CA ALA A 78 -11.92 3.24 -13.79
C ALA A 78 -11.66 4.13 -12.57
N CYS A 79 -11.16 3.60 -11.44
CA CYS A 79 -11.13 4.34 -10.17
C CYS A 79 -9.75 4.80 -9.72
N GLY A 80 -8.67 4.23 -10.25
CA GLY A 80 -7.29 4.57 -9.89
C GLY A 80 -6.83 4.15 -8.48
N ALA A 81 -7.65 3.47 -7.67
CA ALA A 81 -7.26 3.04 -6.32
C ALA A 81 -6.10 2.02 -6.33
N CYS A 82 -5.87 1.35 -7.44
CA CYS A 82 -4.82 0.38 -7.67
C CYS A 82 -3.56 0.97 -8.34
N THR A 83 -3.46 2.29 -8.49
CA THR A 83 -2.33 2.93 -9.15
C THR A 83 -1.01 2.59 -8.46
N VAL A 84 -0.04 2.12 -9.24
CA VAL A 84 1.35 1.89 -8.87
C VAL A 84 2.26 2.51 -9.93
N LEU A 85 3.56 2.58 -9.65
CA LEU A 85 4.54 3.08 -10.61
C LEU A 85 5.27 1.90 -11.25
N VAL A 86 5.33 1.86 -12.57
CA VAL A 86 6.13 0.91 -13.34
C VAL A 86 7.08 1.69 -14.23
N ASP A 87 8.38 1.51 -14.02
CA ASP A 87 9.45 2.29 -14.66
C ASP A 87 9.21 3.80 -14.55
N GLY A 88 8.70 4.23 -13.38
CA GLY A 88 8.40 5.63 -13.07
C GLY A 88 7.09 6.17 -13.66
N ARG A 89 6.33 5.38 -14.40
CA ARG A 89 5.03 5.76 -14.97
C ARG A 89 3.89 5.20 -14.12
N ARG A 90 2.87 5.98 -13.87
CA ARG A 90 1.65 5.53 -13.18
C ARG A 90 0.83 4.60 -14.07
N ILE A 91 0.43 3.47 -13.54
CA ILE A 91 -0.44 2.51 -14.21
C ILE A 91 -1.50 1.97 -13.26
N ASN A 92 -2.63 1.56 -13.80
CA ASN A 92 -3.66 0.81 -13.08
C ASN A 92 -3.26 -0.66 -13.01
N SER A 93 -2.77 -1.13 -11.86
CA SER A 93 -2.27 -2.51 -11.71
C SER A 93 -3.33 -3.59 -11.92
N CYS A 94 -4.62 -3.27 -11.83
CA CYS A 94 -5.73 -4.18 -12.17
C CYS A 94 -5.87 -4.46 -13.68
N LEU A 95 -5.29 -3.62 -14.56
CA LEU A 95 -5.37 -3.77 -16.01
C LEU A 95 -4.09 -4.30 -16.67
N THR A 96 -3.07 -4.65 -15.90
CA THR A 96 -1.84 -5.23 -16.42
C THR A 96 -1.57 -6.57 -15.77
N LEU A 97 -1.10 -7.54 -16.54
CA LEU A 97 -0.73 -8.85 -16.01
C LEU A 97 0.63 -8.78 -15.31
N ALA A 98 0.80 -9.54 -14.25
CA ALA A 98 2.07 -9.66 -13.55
C ALA A 98 3.20 -10.08 -14.50
N ALA A 99 2.93 -11.05 -15.38
CA ALA A 99 3.87 -11.56 -16.38
C ALA A 99 4.39 -10.47 -17.33
N MET A 100 3.57 -9.45 -17.66
CA MET A 100 3.97 -8.35 -18.55
C MET A 100 4.89 -7.33 -17.87
N ASN A 101 5.13 -7.46 -16.57
CA ASN A 101 5.95 -6.55 -15.77
C ASN A 101 7.27 -7.18 -15.31
N VAL A 102 7.62 -8.36 -15.83
CA VAL A 102 8.93 -8.97 -15.63
C VAL A 102 10.03 -8.05 -16.18
N GLY A 103 11.10 -7.86 -15.39
CA GLY A 103 12.22 -7.00 -15.73
C GLY A 103 11.98 -5.49 -15.54
N LYS A 104 10.76 -5.07 -15.17
CA LYS A 104 10.43 -3.67 -14.89
C LYS A 104 10.60 -3.34 -13.40
N LYS A 105 10.87 -2.08 -13.10
CA LYS A 105 10.91 -1.56 -11.73
C LYS A 105 9.51 -1.15 -11.29
N ILE A 106 8.96 -1.88 -10.33
CA ILE A 106 7.64 -1.61 -9.76
C ILE A 106 7.82 -0.90 -8.41
N VAL A 107 7.14 0.22 -8.22
CA VAL A 107 7.10 0.93 -6.94
C VAL A 107 5.64 1.08 -6.50
N THR A 108 5.34 0.59 -5.32
CA THR A 108 4.02 0.72 -4.66
C THR A 108 4.07 1.84 -3.63
N ILE A 109 2.93 2.13 -2.99
CA ILE A 109 2.86 3.15 -1.93
C ILE A 109 3.83 2.85 -0.78
N GLU A 110 4.05 1.58 -0.46
CA GLU A 110 5.00 1.15 0.56
C GLU A 110 6.45 1.48 0.18
N GLY A 111 6.76 1.48 -1.11
CA GLY A 111 8.10 1.76 -1.63
C GLY A 111 8.41 3.25 -1.82
N LEU A 112 7.45 4.15 -1.60
CA LEU A 112 7.71 5.59 -1.62
C LEU A 112 8.38 6.08 -0.33
N THR A 113 8.18 5.36 0.77
CA THR A 113 8.81 5.66 2.07
C THR A 113 10.27 5.23 2.04
N ALA A 114 11.20 6.13 2.34
CA ALA A 114 12.62 5.85 2.46
C ALA A 114 13.07 5.95 3.91
N GLU A 115 13.83 4.96 4.39
CA GLU A 115 14.45 4.96 5.74
C GLU A 115 13.45 5.26 6.89
N GLY A 116 12.21 4.82 6.76
CA GLY A 116 11.15 5.06 7.76
C GLY A 116 10.59 6.48 7.76
N LYS A 117 11.02 7.35 6.82
CA LYS A 117 10.50 8.72 6.68
C LYS A 117 9.47 8.77 5.56
N LEU A 118 8.34 9.43 5.84
CA LEU A 118 7.32 9.66 4.83
C LEU A 118 7.87 10.50 3.68
N HIS A 119 7.52 10.12 2.47
CA HIS A 119 7.77 10.97 1.30
C HIS A 119 7.01 12.30 1.43
N PRO A 120 7.53 13.46 0.95
CA PRO A 120 6.84 14.75 1.03
C PRO A 120 5.38 14.71 0.60
N VAL A 121 5.04 13.97 -0.46
CA VAL A 121 3.65 13.78 -0.91
C VAL A 121 2.81 13.09 0.17
N GLN A 122 3.30 12.02 0.80
CA GLN A 122 2.58 11.32 1.88
C GLN A 122 2.33 12.25 3.07
N ALA A 123 3.36 13.01 3.47
CA ALA A 123 3.26 13.97 4.57
C ALA A 123 2.27 15.10 4.27
N ALA A 124 2.24 15.61 3.04
CA ALA A 124 1.30 16.64 2.61
C ALA A 124 -0.14 16.14 2.63
N PHE A 125 -0.40 14.90 2.22
CA PHE A 125 -1.74 14.30 2.31
C PHE A 125 -2.25 14.23 3.75
N ILE A 126 -1.39 14.01 4.72
CA ILE A 126 -1.75 14.04 6.15
C ILE A 126 -2.08 15.47 6.59
N ARG A 127 -1.24 16.46 6.24
CA ARG A 127 -1.43 17.85 6.67
C ARG A 127 -2.66 18.53 6.10
N HIS A 128 -3.09 18.14 4.90
CA HIS A 128 -4.22 18.73 4.20
C HIS A 128 -5.49 17.88 4.22
N ASP A 129 -5.56 16.85 5.07
CA ASP A 129 -6.70 15.93 5.11
C ASP A 129 -7.08 15.41 3.71
N GLY A 130 -6.07 15.07 2.89
CA GLY A 130 -6.24 14.56 1.53
C GLY A 130 -6.88 13.17 1.48
N PHE A 131 -7.44 12.70 2.59
CA PHE A 131 -8.15 11.41 2.71
C PHE A 131 -9.14 11.41 3.88
N GLN A 132 -10.12 10.49 3.83
CA GLN A 132 -11.02 10.14 4.94
C GLN A 132 -10.97 8.62 5.17
N CYS A 133 -11.68 7.82 4.37
CA CYS A 133 -11.67 6.37 4.53
C CYS A 133 -10.33 5.70 4.18
N GLY A 134 -9.43 6.38 3.50
CA GLY A 134 -8.10 5.88 3.12
C GLY A 134 -8.08 4.95 1.90
N TYR A 135 -9.22 4.52 1.37
CA TYR A 135 -9.26 3.48 0.35
C TYR A 135 -8.61 3.88 -0.99
N CYS A 136 -8.83 5.10 -1.47
CA CYS A 136 -8.23 5.61 -2.70
C CYS A 136 -6.85 6.25 -2.47
N THR A 137 -6.44 6.46 -1.22
CA THR A 137 -5.31 7.33 -0.86
C THR A 137 -3.99 6.85 -1.43
N SER A 138 -3.70 5.56 -1.42
CA SER A 138 -2.48 5.00 -2.01
C SER A 138 -2.38 5.32 -3.51
N GLY A 139 -3.46 5.14 -4.25
CA GLY A 139 -3.52 5.46 -5.67
C GLY A 139 -3.41 6.97 -5.92
N GLN A 140 -4.07 7.80 -5.10
CA GLN A 140 -3.97 9.25 -5.16
C GLN A 140 -2.52 9.73 -4.95
N ILE A 141 -1.82 9.20 -3.95
CA ILE A 141 -0.43 9.56 -3.65
C ILE A 141 0.51 9.13 -4.78
N CYS A 142 0.38 7.90 -5.31
CA CYS A 142 1.18 7.44 -6.45
C CYS A 142 0.96 8.32 -7.70
N SER A 143 -0.29 8.73 -7.95
CA SER A 143 -0.61 9.65 -9.05
C SER A 143 -0.05 11.05 -8.79
N ALA A 144 -0.22 11.60 -7.60
CA ALA A 144 0.30 12.91 -7.22
C ALA A 144 1.83 12.99 -7.37
N PHE A 145 2.55 11.95 -6.90
CA PHE A 145 3.99 11.83 -7.08
C PHE A 145 4.39 11.96 -8.55
N THR A 146 3.67 11.27 -9.44
CA THR A 146 3.97 11.29 -10.86
C THR A 146 3.62 12.62 -11.50
N VAL A 147 2.45 13.19 -11.17
CA VAL A 147 2.00 14.51 -11.67
C VAL A 147 3.01 15.61 -11.35
N ILE A 148 3.55 15.61 -10.11
CA ILE A 148 4.59 16.56 -9.71
C ILE A 148 5.88 16.32 -10.50
N LYS A 149 6.31 15.06 -10.61
CA LYS A 149 7.54 14.70 -11.32
C LYS A 149 7.49 15.02 -12.81
N GLU A 150 6.32 14.90 -13.43
CA GLU A 150 6.07 15.21 -14.84
C GLU A 150 5.89 16.72 -15.09
N GLY A 151 5.83 17.55 -14.04
CA GLY A 151 5.66 18.99 -14.14
C GLY A 151 4.22 19.44 -14.43
N HIS A 152 3.23 18.63 -14.08
CA HIS A 152 1.80 18.90 -14.31
C HIS A 152 1.07 19.33 -13.04
N ALA A 153 1.67 20.25 -12.27
CA ALA A 153 1.10 20.71 -11.00
C ALA A 153 1.20 22.23 -10.84
N HIS A 154 1.15 22.99 -11.94
CA HIS A 154 1.30 24.46 -11.89
C HIS A 154 0.07 25.19 -11.35
N SER A 155 -1.13 24.69 -11.62
CA SER A 155 -2.39 25.27 -11.16
C SER A 155 -3.33 24.24 -10.56
N ASP A 156 -4.35 24.73 -9.82
CA ASP A 156 -5.38 23.85 -9.25
C ASP A 156 -6.15 23.07 -10.34
N ASP A 157 -6.41 23.71 -11.48
CA ASP A 157 -7.16 23.09 -12.58
C ASP A 157 -6.30 22.05 -13.30
N GLU A 158 -5.02 22.32 -13.50
CA GLU A 158 -4.09 21.34 -14.05
C GLU A 158 -3.94 20.11 -13.13
N ILE A 159 -3.83 20.33 -11.81
CA ILE A 159 -3.81 19.23 -10.83
C ILE A 159 -5.10 18.41 -10.92
N ARG A 160 -6.28 19.03 -10.97
CA ARG A 160 -7.57 18.32 -11.11
C ARG A 160 -7.61 17.51 -12.38
N GLU A 161 -7.18 18.06 -13.50
CA GLU A 161 -7.15 17.39 -14.79
C GLU A 161 -6.23 16.15 -14.73
N TRP A 162 -4.98 16.31 -14.31
CA TRP A 162 -4.01 15.22 -14.27
C TRP A 162 -4.27 14.18 -13.18
N MET A 163 -5.05 14.53 -12.14
CA MET A 163 -5.50 13.62 -11.09
C MET A 163 -6.87 12.98 -11.39
N SER A 164 -7.54 13.33 -12.49
CA SER A 164 -8.91 12.93 -12.82
C SER A 164 -9.11 11.40 -12.92
N GLY A 165 -8.05 10.65 -13.21
CA GLY A 165 -8.07 9.18 -13.21
C GLY A 165 -8.19 8.51 -11.84
N ASN A 166 -8.19 9.30 -10.73
CA ASN A 166 -8.28 8.79 -9.36
C ASN A 166 -9.54 9.30 -8.67
N VAL A 167 -10.49 8.41 -8.43
CA VAL A 167 -11.80 8.73 -7.84
C VAL A 167 -11.74 8.63 -6.31
N CYS A 168 -12.23 9.67 -5.63
CA CYS A 168 -12.43 9.67 -4.18
C CYS A 168 -13.92 9.73 -3.84
N ARG A 169 -14.49 8.66 -3.29
CA ARG A 169 -15.91 8.61 -2.91
C ARG A 169 -16.25 9.51 -1.73
N CYS A 170 -15.26 9.80 -0.86
CA CYS A 170 -15.43 10.71 0.27
C CYS A 170 -15.38 12.19 -0.14
N GLY A 171 -14.97 12.51 -1.38
CA GLY A 171 -14.94 13.88 -1.88
C GLY A 171 -13.76 14.72 -1.37
N CYS A 172 -12.63 14.11 -0.97
CA CYS A 172 -11.48 14.83 -0.40
C CYS A 172 -10.69 15.65 -1.44
N TYR A 173 -11.25 15.97 -2.59
CA TYR A 173 -10.54 16.58 -3.72
C TYR A 173 -9.87 17.91 -3.38
N ILE A 174 -10.48 18.73 -2.51
CA ILE A 174 -9.89 20.03 -2.08
C ILE A 174 -8.58 19.76 -1.33
N GLY A 175 -8.60 18.87 -0.33
CA GLY A 175 -7.41 18.47 0.43
C GLY A 175 -6.34 17.83 -0.45
N ILE A 176 -6.74 16.97 -1.40
CA ILE A 176 -5.83 16.35 -2.38
C ILE A 176 -5.10 17.42 -3.21
N VAL A 177 -5.82 18.41 -3.77
CA VAL A 177 -5.21 19.49 -4.55
C VAL A 177 -4.21 20.28 -3.70
N GLN A 178 -4.56 20.65 -2.46
CA GLN A 178 -3.67 21.37 -1.56
C GLN A 178 -2.42 20.51 -1.20
N ALA A 179 -2.60 19.23 -0.97
CA ALA A 179 -1.49 18.30 -0.71
C ALA A 179 -0.52 18.20 -1.90
N VAL A 180 -1.02 18.15 -3.12
CA VAL A 180 -0.19 18.14 -4.34
C VAL A 180 0.59 19.44 -4.48
N LYS A 181 -0.03 20.59 -4.25
CA LYS A 181 0.64 21.91 -4.29
C LYS A 181 1.78 21.98 -3.29
N GLU A 182 1.52 21.67 -2.02
CA GLU A 182 2.54 21.70 -0.99
C GLU A 182 3.71 20.71 -1.31
N ALA A 183 3.38 19.50 -1.75
CA ALA A 183 4.40 18.51 -2.08
C ALA A 183 5.26 18.93 -3.28
N ARG A 184 4.68 19.60 -4.28
CA ARG A 184 5.41 20.20 -5.39
C ARG A 184 6.42 21.23 -4.87
N ASP A 185 5.98 22.13 -3.99
CA ASP A 185 6.80 23.24 -3.48
C ASP A 185 7.94 22.72 -2.57
N ALA A 186 7.74 21.56 -1.92
CA ALA A 186 8.76 20.89 -1.10
C ALA A 186 9.75 20.03 -1.90
N SER A 187 9.49 19.79 -3.19
CA SER A 187 10.29 18.89 -4.06
C SER A 187 11.27 19.64 -4.97
N ILE A 188 11.33 20.97 -4.85
CA ILE A 188 12.22 21.85 -5.62
C ILE A 188 13.52 22.10 -4.86
#